data_be746986030c22eb97b7a5743ba077a2
#
_entry.id   be746986030c22eb97b7a5743ba077a2
#
_cell.length_a   1.000
_cell.length_b   1.000
_cell.length_c   1.000
_cell.angle_alpha   90.00
_cell.angle_beta   90.00
_cell.angle_gamma   90.00
#
_symmetry.space_group_name_H-M   'P 1'
#
loop_
_entity.id
_entity.type
_entity.pdbx_description
1 polymer ?
#
loop_
_entity_poly.entity_id
_entity_poly.type
_entity_poly.pdbx_seq_one_letter_code
_entity_poly.pdbx_strand_id
1 'polypeptide(L)'
;MMGRWLERGAIVVASLVIAVGVIALLSGGLAGGRDDPGVSTSAGASAPGTAYRDQGDRLLSAGSPRPTYDSDPPTSGPHTPAAIHRNAAVMSDDQLLQALSLGDVVFLYSSARPPRGLQAVADSVAPRFTPALAADGQTVILARRAGLSQITALAWTRMLRSDEAGDLRAFANRWLGRGAGARAGTIVGRN
;
A
#
# COMPACT_ATOMS: atom_id res chain seq x y z
N MET A 1 21.50 55.18 -34.52
CA MET A 1 21.02 53.83 -34.91
C MET A 1 21.79 52.67 -34.21
N MET A 2 22.67 52.94 -33.29
CA MET A 2 23.54 51.93 -32.65
C MET A 2 22.94 51.22 -31.39
N GLY A 3 21.88 51.78 -30.75
CA GLY A 3 21.30 51.22 -29.52
C GLY A 3 20.46 49.96 -29.70
N ARG A 4 19.80 49.80 -30.84
CA ARG A 4 18.86 48.70 -31.08
C ARG A 4 19.54 47.33 -31.34
N TRP A 5 20.83 47.35 -31.76
CA TRP A 5 21.61 46.14 -31.99
C TRP A 5 22.20 45.59 -30.70
N LEU A 6 22.53 46.44 -29.75
CA LEU A 6 23.02 46.05 -28.42
C LEU A 6 21.92 45.37 -27.55
N GLU A 7 20.68 45.92 -27.62
CA GLU A 7 19.55 45.29 -26.89
C GLU A 7 19.19 43.90 -27.44
N ARG A 8 19.21 43.73 -28.76
CA ARG A 8 18.94 42.42 -29.37
C ARG A 8 20.04 41.41 -29.08
N GLY A 9 21.28 41.83 -29.04
CA GLY A 9 22.41 40.98 -28.64
C GLY A 9 22.31 40.54 -27.19
N ALA A 10 21.91 41.42 -26.27
CA ALA A 10 21.76 41.11 -24.86
C ALA A 10 20.63 40.09 -24.60
N ILE A 11 19.49 40.21 -25.33
CA ILE A 11 18.38 39.26 -25.19
C ILE A 11 18.78 37.85 -25.68
N VAL A 12 19.49 37.76 -26.80
CA VAL A 12 19.94 36.48 -27.35
C VAL A 12 20.94 35.79 -26.40
N VAL A 13 21.88 36.54 -25.81
CA VAL A 13 22.84 36.00 -24.85
C VAL A 13 22.15 35.56 -23.57
N ALA A 14 21.21 36.34 -23.05
CA ALA A 14 20.44 35.97 -21.86
C ALA A 14 19.59 34.69 -22.08
N SER A 15 18.95 34.58 -23.25
CA SER A 15 18.19 33.38 -23.61
C SER A 15 19.07 32.13 -23.75
N LEU A 16 20.27 32.28 -24.30
CA LEU A 16 21.22 31.18 -24.43
C LEU A 16 21.75 30.70 -23.06
N VAL A 17 22.04 31.63 -22.15
CA VAL A 17 22.49 31.29 -20.78
C VAL A 17 21.40 30.56 -20.00
N ILE A 18 20.14 30.98 -20.13
CA ILE A 18 18.99 30.29 -19.49
C ILE A 18 18.82 28.88 -20.08
N ALA A 19 18.92 28.72 -21.40
CA ALA A 19 18.78 27.43 -22.06
C ALA A 19 19.90 26.45 -21.64
N VAL A 20 21.14 26.92 -21.57
CA VAL A 20 22.28 26.10 -21.11
C VAL A 20 22.15 25.77 -19.62
N GLY A 21 21.65 26.69 -18.79
CA GLY A 21 21.41 26.46 -17.37
C GLY A 21 20.35 25.38 -17.12
N VAL A 22 19.25 25.41 -17.88
CA VAL A 22 18.18 24.41 -17.77
C VAL A 22 18.65 23.03 -18.28
N ILE A 23 19.44 22.99 -19.35
CA ILE A 23 20.01 21.73 -19.85
C ILE A 23 21.02 21.16 -18.85
N ALA A 24 21.85 21.99 -18.21
CA ALA A 24 22.77 21.54 -17.18
C ALA A 24 22.05 20.98 -15.95
N LEU A 25 20.93 21.57 -15.54
CA LEU A 25 20.11 21.07 -14.43
C LEU A 25 19.42 19.74 -14.77
N LEU A 26 18.99 19.54 -16.02
CA LEU A 26 18.36 18.29 -16.46
C LEU A 26 19.39 17.21 -16.82
N SER A 27 20.60 17.57 -17.23
CA SER A 27 21.67 16.62 -17.60
C SER A 27 22.56 16.24 -16.41
N GLY A 28 22.62 17.05 -15.36
CA GLY A 28 23.38 16.77 -14.14
C GLY A 28 22.87 15.57 -13.31
N GLY A 29 21.68 15.07 -13.66
CA GLY A 29 21.10 13.87 -13.05
C GLY A 29 21.45 12.55 -13.73
N LEU A 30 22.09 12.55 -14.88
CA LEU A 30 22.31 11.34 -15.69
C LEU A 30 23.78 11.03 -16.07
N ALA A 31 24.76 11.86 -15.70
CA ALA A 31 26.15 11.64 -16.07
C ALA A 31 27.13 11.96 -14.93
N GLY A 32 27.10 11.15 -13.90
CA GLY A 32 28.03 11.13 -12.77
C GLY A 32 28.40 9.72 -12.38
N GLY A 33 28.61 8.84 -13.36
CA GLY A 33 29.26 7.56 -13.13
C GLY A 33 30.74 7.80 -12.92
N ARG A 34 31.17 7.89 -11.66
CA ARG A 34 32.52 7.55 -11.23
C ARG A 34 32.34 6.34 -10.33
N ASP A 35 33.04 5.28 -10.73
CA ASP A 35 33.15 4.05 -9.97
C ASP A 35 33.75 4.35 -8.59
N ASP A 36 32.88 4.45 -7.59
CA ASP A 36 33.22 4.35 -6.20
C ASP A 36 32.74 2.99 -5.72
N PRO A 37 33.58 2.02 -5.42
CA PRO A 37 33.15 0.72 -4.97
C PRO A 37 32.72 0.84 -3.52
N GLY A 38 31.42 1.02 -3.27
CA GLY A 38 30.95 0.85 -1.91
C GLY A 38 29.86 1.74 -1.37
N VAL A 39 28.92 2.27 -2.17
CA VAL A 39 27.62 2.70 -1.61
C VAL A 39 26.50 2.36 -2.58
N SER A 40 25.98 1.18 -2.48
CA SER A 40 24.67 0.83 -3.06
C SER A 40 23.59 1.60 -2.31
N THR A 41 23.39 2.87 -2.60
CA THR A 41 22.20 3.63 -2.19
C THR A 41 21.06 3.42 -3.18
N SER A 42 20.77 2.16 -3.47
CA SER A 42 19.42 1.72 -3.76
C SER A 42 18.92 1.03 -2.50
N ALA A 43 18.69 1.81 -1.43
CA ALA A 43 17.74 1.45 -0.44
C ALA A 43 16.37 1.42 -1.16
N GLY A 44 16.06 0.33 -1.83
CA GLY A 44 14.72 0.02 -2.25
C GLY A 44 13.87 0.18 -1.01
N ALA A 45 12.98 1.18 -0.98
CA ALA A 45 12.10 1.41 0.15
C ALA A 45 11.49 0.06 0.49
N SER A 46 11.87 -0.51 1.64
CA SER A 46 11.35 -1.82 2.05
C SER A 46 9.84 -1.72 2.05
N ALA A 47 9.18 -2.72 1.48
CA ALA A 47 7.73 -2.71 1.37
C ALA A 47 7.11 -2.48 2.76
N PRO A 48 6.11 -1.58 2.89
CA PRO A 48 5.57 -1.19 4.19
C PRO A 48 4.98 -2.40 4.92
N GLY A 49 5.23 -2.47 6.23
CA GLY A 49 4.75 -3.51 7.13
C GLY A 49 5.67 -4.73 7.25
N THR A 50 5.49 -5.45 8.35
CA THR A 50 6.18 -6.70 8.66
C THR A 50 5.64 -7.84 7.79
N ALA A 51 6.54 -8.63 7.23
CA ALA A 51 6.19 -9.85 6.49
C ALA A 51 6.04 -11.04 7.43
N TYR A 52 5.03 -11.85 7.19
CA TYR A 52 4.80 -13.14 7.85
C TYR A 52 4.86 -14.26 6.80
N ARG A 53 5.08 -15.47 7.28
CA ARG A 53 5.08 -16.66 6.40
C ARG A 53 3.68 -16.86 5.81
N ASP A 54 3.61 -17.23 4.54
CA ASP A 54 2.36 -17.66 3.94
C ASP A 54 1.98 -19.06 4.42
N GLN A 55 0.88 -19.15 5.16
CA GLN A 55 0.32 -20.41 5.68
C GLN A 55 -0.75 -21.01 4.74
N GLY A 56 -0.91 -20.43 3.54
CA GLY A 56 -1.91 -20.83 2.55
C GLY A 56 -3.31 -20.30 2.86
N ASP A 57 -4.23 -20.55 1.94
CA ASP A 57 -5.62 -20.07 1.96
C ASP A 57 -6.65 -21.21 1.92
N ARG A 58 -6.25 -22.43 2.35
CA ARG A 58 -7.13 -23.58 2.29
C ARG A 58 -8.43 -23.35 3.08
N LEU A 59 -9.56 -23.55 2.40
CA LEU A 59 -10.86 -23.46 3.04
C LEU A 59 -11.13 -24.66 3.96
N LEU A 60 -11.60 -24.39 5.17
CA LEU A 60 -11.99 -25.35 6.17
C LEU A 60 -13.49 -25.60 6.12
N SER A 61 -13.91 -26.83 6.41
CA SER A 61 -15.31 -27.14 6.68
C SER A 61 -15.75 -26.56 8.03
N ALA A 62 -17.04 -26.30 8.19
CA ALA A 62 -17.57 -25.85 9.48
C ALA A 62 -17.23 -26.86 10.60
N GLY A 63 -16.75 -26.35 11.72
CA GLY A 63 -16.36 -27.17 12.89
C GLY A 63 -14.97 -27.82 12.79
N SER A 64 -14.22 -27.62 11.69
CA SER A 64 -12.85 -28.10 11.61
C SER A 64 -11.95 -27.41 12.65
N PRO A 65 -10.97 -28.13 13.24
CA PRO A 65 -9.97 -27.51 14.11
C PRO A 65 -9.21 -26.41 13.39
N ARG A 66 -9.01 -25.27 14.08
CA ARG A 66 -8.21 -24.16 13.55
C ARG A 66 -6.73 -24.44 13.76
N PRO A 67 -5.88 -24.11 12.79
CA PRO A 67 -4.44 -24.17 12.97
C PRO A 67 -3.98 -23.06 13.92
N THR A 68 -2.75 -23.19 14.43
CA THR A 68 -2.05 -22.07 15.05
C THR A 68 -1.53 -21.15 13.97
N TYR A 69 -1.89 -19.86 14.04
CA TYR A 69 -1.37 -18.84 13.13
C TYR A 69 -0.03 -18.28 13.66
N ASP A 70 0.80 -17.79 12.76
CA ASP A 70 2.13 -17.21 13.08
C ASP A 70 2.06 -15.73 13.46
N SER A 71 0.88 -15.13 13.42
CA SER A 71 0.63 -13.74 13.81
C SER A 71 -0.71 -13.57 14.53
N ASP A 72 -0.81 -12.55 15.37
CA ASP A 72 -2.06 -12.09 15.99
C ASP A 72 -2.20 -10.57 15.80
N PRO A 73 -3.20 -10.13 15.02
CA PRO A 73 -4.19 -10.90 14.24
C PRO A 73 -3.56 -11.77 13.13
N PRO A 74 -4.22 -12.85 12.68
CA PRO A 74 -3.70 -13.69 11.62
C PRO A 74 -3.63 -12.93 10.29
N THR A 75 -2.56 -13.17 9.50
CA THR A 75 -2.35 -12.53 8.20
C THR A 75 -2.46 -13.48 7.02
N SER A 76 -2.44 -14.78 7.26
CA SER A 76 -2.65 -15.86 6.29
C SER A 76 -3.01 -17.15 7.01
N GLY A 77 -3.54 -18.12 6.30
CA GLY A 77 -3.78 -19.46 6.82
C GLY A 77 -5.15 -20.03 6.48
N PRO A 78 -5.35 -21.34 6.75
CA PRO A 78 -6.61 -22.01 6.55
C PRO A 78 -7.74 -21.36 7.37
N HIS A 79 -8.90 -21.17 6.77
CA HIS A 79 -10.05 -20.51 7.38
C HIS A 79 -11.38 -21.03 6.84
N THR A 80 -12.47 -20.82 7.57
CA THR A 80 -13.83 -21.13 7.10
C THR A 80 -14.33 -19.97 6.24
N PRO A 81 -14.97 -20.23 5.08
CA PRO A 81 -15.57 -19.18 4.28
C PRO A 81 -16.51 -18.30 5.10
N ALA A 82 -16.31 -17.02 5.13
CA ALA A 82 -17.08 -16.07 5.92
C ALA A 82 -17.19 -14.71 5.24
N ALA A 83 -18.36 -14.42 4.69
CA ALA A 83 -18.62 -13.17 4.01
C ALA A 83 -18.61 -11.96 4.96
N ILE A 84 -18.24 -10.80 4.42
CA ILE A 84 -18.20 -9.52 5.14
C ILE A 84 -19.36 -8.66 4.66
N HIS A 85 -20.31 -8.41 5.55
CA HIS A 85 -21.54 -7.69 5.22
C HIS A 85 -21.55 -6.24 5.70
N ARG A 86 -20.65 -5.86 6.62
CA ARG A 86 -20.63 -4.53 7.25
C ARG A 86 -19.23 -4.01 7.44
N ASN A 87 -19.05 -2.75 7.13
CA ASN A 87 -17.87 -1.98 7.50
C ASN A 87 -17.97 -1.54 8.98
N ALA A 88 -16.84 -1.30 9.62
CA ALA A 88 -16.73 -0.83 11.00
C ALA A 88 -17.40 -1.76 12.05
N ALA A 89 -17.58 -3.04 11.74
CA ALA A 89 -18.11 -4.07 12.64
C ALA A 89 -16.98 -4.87 13.30
N VAL A 90 -17.33 -5.66 14.32
CA VAL A 90 -16.45 -6.70 14.84
C VAL A 90 -16.28 -7.77 13.76
N MET A 91 -15.04 -8.17 13.51
CA MET A 91 -14.70 -9.15 12.49
C MET A 91 -14.07 -10.39 13.16
N SER A 92 -14.51 -11.58 12.76
CA SER A 92 -13.88 -12.83 13.16
C SER A 92 -12.58 -13.07 12.39
N ASP A 93 -11.74 -13.98 12.89
CA ASP A 93 -10.51 -14.35 12.16
C ASP A 93 -10.80 -15.01 10.81
N ASP A 94 -11.91 -15.76 10.68
CA ASP A 94 -12.32 -16.32 9.39
C ASP A 94 -12.71 -15.22 8.39
N GLN A 95 -13.47 -14.23 8.82
CA GLN A 95 -13.81 -13.07 7.97
C GLN A 95 -12.57 -12.27 7.60
N LEU A 96 -11.66 -12.09 8.55
CA LEU A 96 -10.40 -11.40 8.31
C LEU A 96 -9.58 -12.13 7.25
N LEU A 97 -9.32 -13.42 7.44
CA LEU A 97 -8.53 -14.22 6.51
C LEU A 97 -9.21 -14.32 5.14
N GLN A 98 -10.54 -14.42 5.09
CA GLN A 98 -11.30 -14.39 3.84
C GLN A 98 -11.07 -13.07 3.09
N ALA A 99 -11.17 -11.91 3.75
CA ALA A 99 -10.90 -10.62 3.14
C ALA A 99 -9.47 -10.52 2.60
N LEU A 100 -8.49 -10.88 3.44
CA LEU A 100 -7.08 -10.80 3.06
C LEU A 100 -6.75 -11.76 1.90
N SER A 101 -7.32 -12.96 1.87
CA SER A 101 -7.09 -13.93 0.79
C SER A 101 -7.64 -13.44 -0.56
N LEU A 102 -8.72 -12.67 -0.55
CA LEU A 102 -9.27 -12.04 -1.74
C LEU A 102 -8.46 -10.83 -2.22
N GLY A 103 -7.71 -10.19 -1.33
CA GLY A 103 -6.89 -9.02 -1.66
C GLY A 103 -7.32 -7.73 -1.00
N ASP A 104 -8.34 -7.75 -0.14
CA ASP A 104 -8.71 -6.58 0.66
C ASP A 104 -7.59 -6.19 1.62
N VAL A 105 -7.56 -4.92 1.98
CA VAL A 105 -6.80 -4.43 3.13
C VAL A 105 -7.77 -4.18 4.28
N VAL A 106 -7.39 -4.61 5.48
CA VAL A 106 -8.21 -4.42 6.67
C VAL A 106 -7.49 -3.52 7.68
N PHE A 107 -8.16 -2.45 8.13
CA PHE A 107 -7.71 -1.60 9.23
C PHE A 107 -8.46 -1.98 10.50
N LEU A 108 -7.77 -2.61 11.43
CA LEU A 108 -8.32 -2.95 12.74
C LEU A 108 -8.07 -1.82 13.75
N TYR A 109 -9.07 -1.54 14.58
CA TYR A 109 -9.01 -0.57 15.66
C TYR A 109 -9.73 -1.08 16.90
N SER A 110 -9.37 -0.59 18.11
CA SER A 110 -9.92 -1.10 19.38
C SER A 110 -11.11 -0.30 19.90
N SER A 111 -11.24 0.97 19.56
CA SER A 111 -12.28 1.88 20.07
C SER A 111 -13.69 1.46 19.63
N ALA A 112 -14.73 1.97 20.29
CA ALA A 112 -16.12 1.66 19.95
C ALA A 112 -16.53 2.19 18.55
N ARG A 113 -15.87 3.25 18.08
CA ARG A 113 -16.08 3.85 16.75
C ARG A 113 -14.72 3.99 16.06
N PRO A 114 -14.67 4.00 14.72
CA PRO A 114 -13.42 4.25 13.99
C PRO A 114 -12.78 5.56 14.47
N PRO A 115 -11.45 5.60 14.65
CA PRO A 115 -10.71 6.82 14.91
C PRO A 115 -11.00 7.89 13.85
N ARG A 116 -10.94 9.17 14.28
CA ARG A 116 -11.15 10.29 13.36
C ARG A 116 -10.16 10.21 12.20
N GLY A 117 -10.67 10.42 10.97
CA GLY A 117 -9.86 10.40 9.76
C GLY A 117 -9.57 9.01 9.19
N LEU A 118 -9.74 7.93 9.94
CA LEU A 118 -9.42 6.57 9.43
C LEU A 118 -10.28 6.21 8.20
N GLN A 119 -11.56 6.57 8.21
CA GLN A 119 -12.42 6.39 7.04
C GLN A 119 -11.92 7.19 5.82
N ALA A 120 -11.46 8.43 6.03
CA ALA A 120 -10.93 9.25 4.96
C ALA A 120 -9.62 8.66 4.38
N VAL A 121 -8.79 8.02 5.21
CA VAL A 121 -7.62 7.27 4.72
C VAL A 121 -8.07 6.12 3.83
N ALA A 122 -9.03 5.31 4.26
CA ALA A 122 -9.57 4.21 3.46
C ALA A 122 -10.17 4.71 2.13
N ASP A 123 -11.02 5.74 2.16
CA ASP A 123 -11.66 6.34 0.98
C ASP A 123 -10.66 6.99 0.01
N SER A 124 -9.45 7.34 0.46
CA SER A 124 -8.39 7.88 -0.39
C SER A 124 -7.64 6.81 -1.20
N VAL A 125 -7.81 5.54 -0.86
CA VAL A 125 -7.11 4.40 -1.49
C VAL A 125 -8.06 3.57 -2.35
N ALA A 126 -9.29 3.36 -1.89
CA ALA A 126 -10.26 2.49 -2.53
C ALA A 126 -11.67 3.09 -2.48
N PRO A 127 -12.58 2.66 -3.35
CA PRO A 127 -13.99 2.99 -3.23
C PRO A 127 -14.54 2.59 -1.85
N ARG A 128 -15.55 3.32 -1.38
CA ARG A 128 -16.21 2.99 -0.11
C ARG A 128 -16.69 1.55 -0.09
N PHE A 129 -16.56 0.96 1.08
CA PHE A 129 -16.97 -0.43 1.31
C PHE A 129 -18.39 -0.71 0.81
N THR A 130 -18.50 -1.76 0.02
CA THR A 130 -19.73 -2.51 -0.24
C THR A 130 -19.42 -4.01 -0.12
N PRO A 131 -20.40 -4.86 0.22
CA PRO A 131 -20.17 -6.31 0.25
C PRO A 131 -19.66 -6.89 -1.07
N ALA A 132 -20.06 -6.32 -2.19
CA ALA A 132 -19.59 -6.72 -3.52
C ALA A 132 -18.09 -6.42 -3.71
N LEU A 133 -17.65 -5.20 -3.39
CA LEU A 133 -16.22 -4.84 -3.48
C LEU A 133 -15.35 -5.66 -2.54
N ALA A 134 -15.85 -6.01 -1.34
CA ALA A 134 -15.15 -6.89 -0.42
C ALA A 134 -15.09 -8.35 -0.93
N ALA A 135 -16.12 -8.81 -1.64
CA ALA A 135 -16.09 -10.12 -2.28
C ALA A 135 -15.09 -10.19 -3.46
N ASP A 136 -14.78 -9.04 -4.07
CA ASP A 136 -13.83 -8.90 -5.18
C ASP A 136 -12.41 -8.52 -4.72
N GLY A 137 -12.16 -8.36 -3.41
CA GLY A 137 -10.85 -7.98 -2.88
C GLY A 137 -10.40 -6.56 -3.26
N GLN A 138 -11.33 -5.62 -3.42
CA GLN A 138 -11.10 -4.29 -4.00
C GLN A 138 -11.38 -3.14 -3.04
N THR A 139 -11.44 -3.40 -1.74
CA THR A 139 -11.77 -2.36 -0.76
C THR A 139 -10.85 -2.33 0.44
N VAL A 140 -10.84 -1.20 1.14
CA VAL A 140 -10.23 -1.08 2.46
C VAL A 140 -11.35 -1.19 3.50
N ILE A 141 -11.29 -2.24 4.31
CA ILE A 141 -12.31 -2.57 5.31
C ILE A 141 -11.86 -2.02 6.66
N LEU A 142 -12.73 -1.30 7.35
CA LEU A 142 -12.55 -0.96 8.74
C LEU A 142 -13.18 -2.04 9.61
N ALA A 143 -12.47 -2.52 10.64
CA ALA A 143 -13.04 -3.51 11.54
C ALA A 143 -12.59 -3.29 12.98
N ARG A 144 -13.47 -3.66 13.91
CA ARG A 144 -13.19 -3.53 15.34
C ARG A 144 -12.59 -4.81 15.89
N ARG A 145 -11.46 -4.66 16.64
CA ARG A 145 -10.84 -5.74 17.43
C ARG A 145 -10.36 -5.16 18.76
N ALA A 146 -10.84 -5.71 19.87
CA ALA A 146 -10.40 -5.26 21.19
C ALA A 146 -8.93 -5.60 21.45
N GLY A 147 -8.29 -4.86 22.37
CA GLY A 147 -6.92 -5.15 22.83
C GLY A 147 -5.80 -4.60 21.96
N LEU A 148 -6.10 -3.89 20.88
CA LEU A 148 -5.07 -3.24 20.06
C LEU A 148 -4.65 -1.91 20.69
N SER A 149 -3.34 -1.67 20.75
CA SER A 149 -2.74 -0.40 21.22
C SER A 149 -2.67 0.65 20.11
N GLN A 150 -2.63 0.22 18.85
CA GLN A 150 -2.55 1.06 17.66
C GLN A 150 -3.46 0.51 16.57
N ILE A 151 -3.75 1.33 15.56
CA ILE A 151 -4.39 0.85 14.33
C ILE A 151 -3.48 -0.21 13.70
N THR A 152 -4.05 -1.35 13.38
CA THR A 152 -3.34 -2.46 12.77
C THR A 152 -3.85 -2.66 11.35
N ALA A 153 -3.04 -2.29 10.36
CA ALA A 153 -3.31 -2.53 8.96
C ALA A 153 -2.83 -3.92 8.54
N LEU A 154 -3.70 -4.67 7.89
CA LEU A 154 -3.48 -6.05 7.48
C LEU A 154 -3.72 -6.21 5.98
N ALA A 155 -2.86 -6.98 5.34
CA ALA A 155 -3.02 -7.54 4.01
C ALA A 155 -2.49 -8.98 4.03
N TRP A 156 -2.68 -9.74 2.97
CA TRP A 156 -2.19 -11.12 2.93
C TRP A 156 -0.69 -11.20 3.23
N THR A 157 -0.33 -11.92 4.28
CA THR A 157 1.04 -12.08 4.81
C THR A 157 1.72 -10.79 5.29
N ARG A 158 0.98 -9.72 5.54
CA ARG A 158 1.53 -8.41 5.92
C ARG A 158 0.77 -7.76 7.05
N MET A 159 1.50 -7.12 7.96
CA MET A 159 0.94 -6.36 9.08
C MET A 159 1.75 -5.08 9.30
N LEU A 160 1.04 -3.97 9.51
CA LEU A 160 1.62 -2.71 9.95
C LEU A 160 0.84 -2.22 11.17
N ARG A 161 1.54 -1.79 12.22
CA ARG A 161 0.96 -1.09 13.36
C ARG A 161 1.41 0.36 13.33
N SER A 162 0.47 1.27 13.14
CA SER A 162 0.73 2.71 13.09
C SER A 162 -0.58 3.48 13.29
N ASP A 163 -0.50 4.63 13.92
CA ASP A 163 -1.60 5.60 13.99
C ASP A 163 -1.44 6.74 12.96
N GLU A 164 -0.34 6.71 12.20
CA GLU A 164 -0.04 7.72 11.20
C GLU A 164 -0.80 7.46 9.89
N ALA A 165 -1.61 8.44 9.47
CA ALA A 165 -2.43 8.35 8.26
C ALA A 165 -1.59 8.11 6.98
N GLY A 166 -0.37 8.66 6.93
CA GLY A 166 0.57 8.46 5.82
C GLY A 166 1.01 7.02 5.67
N ASP A 167 1.37 6.37 6.78
CA ASP A 167 1.82 4.97 6.83
C ASP A 167 0.69 4.03 6.42
N LEU A 168 -0.51 4.24 6.99
CA LEU A 168 -1.70 3.43 6.68
C LEU A 168 -2.07 3.53 5.20
N ARG A 169 -2.01 4.74 4.62
CA ARG A 169 -2.26 4.96 3.19
C ARG A 169 -1.21 4.28 2.32
N ALA A 170 0.07 4.43 2.67
CA ALA A 170 1.17 3.79 1.93
C ALA A 170 1.06 2.27 1.95
N PHE A 171 0.71 1.70 3.13
CA PHE A 171 0.45 0.27 3.27
C PHE A 171 -0.70 -0.19 2.39
N ALA A 172 -1.85 0.48 2.46
CA ALA A 172 -3.03 0.10 1.69
C ALA A 172 -2.79 0.22 0.17
N ASN A 173 -2.18 1.30 -0.31
CA ASN A 173 -1.81 1.47 -1.72
C ASN A 173 -0.86 0.37 -2.21
N ARG A 174 0.03 -0.12 -1.35
CA ARG A 174 1.00 -1.15 -1.71
C ARG A 174 0.38 -2.53 -1.81
N TRP A 175 -0.59 -2.84 -0.94
CA TRP A 175 -1.05 -4.21 -0.74
C TRP A 175 -2.47 -4.49 -1.23
N LEU A 176 -3.31 -3.49 -1.47
CA LEU A 176 -4.66 -3.68 -2.01
C LEU A 176 -4.63 -4.47 -3.34
N GLY A 177 -5.53 -5.42 -3.49
CA GLY A 177 -5.61 -6.33 -4.63
C GLY A 177 -4.54 -7.43 -4.64
N ARG A 178 -3.80 -7.62 -3.54
CA ARG A 178 -2.75 -8.64 -3.42
C ARG A 178 -3.15 -9.73 -2.43
N GLY A 179 -4.07 -10.57 -2.83
CA GLY A 179 -4.54 -11.73 -2.06
C GLY A 179 -3.64 -12.96 -2.18
N ALA A 180 -4.13 -14.09 -1.69
CA ALA A 180 -3.41 -15.37 -1.67
C ALA A 180 -2.99 -15.88 -3.05
N GLY A 181 -3.76 -15.59 -4.10
CA GLY A 181 -3.46 -15.96 -5.49
C GLY A 181 -2.52 -15.01 -6.23
N ALA A 182 -2.25 -13.83 -5.67
CA ALA A 182 -1.41 -12.81 -6.30
C ALA A 182 0.08 -13.12 -6.08
N ARG A 183 0.59 -14.18 -6.72
CA ARG A 183 2.03 -14.42 -6.79
C ARG A 183 2.70 -13.26 -7.51
N ALA A 184 3.81 -12.80 -6.96
CA ALA A 184 4.64 -11.77 -7.55
C ALA A 184 4.90 -12.09 -9.03
N GLY A 185 4.37 -11.27 -9.95
CA GLY A 185 4.83 -11.20 -11.33
C GLY A 185 4.15 -12.11 -12.34
N THR A 186 2.93 -11.75 -12.73
CA THR A 186 2.56 -11.95 -14.15
C THR A 186 1.86 -10.68 -14.61
N ILE A 187 2.64 -9.77 -15.18
CA ILE A 187 2.10 -8.72 -16.03
C ILE A 187 1.57 -9.43 -17.27
N VAL A 188 0.27 -9.74 -17.27
CA VAL A 188 -0.41 -10.12 -18.51
C VAL A 188 -0.51 -8.84 -19.34
N GLY A 189 0.37 -8.72 -20.35
CA GLY A 189 0.29 -7.67 -21.35
C GLY A 189 -1.09 -7.70 -21.98
N ARG A 190 -1.82 -6.60 -21.90
CA ARG A 190 -2.97 -6.36 -22.76
C ARG A 190 -2.44 -6.00 -24.15
N ASN A 191 -2.70 -6.88 -25.10
CA ASN A 191 -2.72 -6.55 -26.52
C ASN A 191 -3.90 -5.64 -26.83
#